data_013dbcb3f384fbea2e6df1c364776046
#
_entry.id   013dbcb3f384fbea2e6df1c364776046
#
_cell.length_a   1.000
_cell.length_b   1.000
_cell.length_c   1.000
_cell.angle_alpha   90.00
_cell.angle_beta   90.00
_cell.angle_gamma   90.00
#
_symmetry.space_group_name_H-M   'P 1'
#
loop_
_entity.id
_entity.type
_entity.pdbx_description
1 polymer ?
#
loop_
_entity_poly.entity_id
_entity_poly.type
_entity_poly.pdbx_seq_one_letter_code
_entity_poly.pdbx_strand_id
1 'polypeptide(L)'
;VEDAPSSDDLAAVMARSGATAYNGSRSAQLRRFTLPDSAPIMRRVMGFLSDQARALIHAGVARERICLDPGPGFGKDANEDIVIQREMGKIASLGYPTLCAVSRKRVVGAISGVTDARDRDIATFGVCLGAIEQGANIVRVHDVAGFYQFLNGFWAIARPMPRRAYVALGSNKGDREENLRTARDLIAEIPMTCVSNCSRIYESEPAYVTRQHPFANAVVEIKTELAPLILLEELLKVEKKLGRKRTPNERANGPRIIDCDLIWMDNETHGGDKLRLPHPGLGERDFVLVPLEDLMH
;
A
#
# COMPACT_ATOMS: atom_id res chain seq x y z
N VAL A 1 -23.65 -26.38 6.15
CA VAL A 1 -22.30 -26.82 5.78
C VAL A 1 -22.42 -28.07 4.89
N GLU A 2 -23.36 -28.03 3.98
CA GLU A 2 -23.36 -28.92 2.82
C GLU A 2 -22.30 -28.35 1.87
N ASP A 3 -21.39 -29.21 1.43
CA ASP A 3 -20.35 -28.92 0.45
C ASP A 3 -19.12 -28.11 0.90
N ALA A 4 -18.66 -28.25 2.12
CA ALA A 4 -17.24 -28.01 2.35
C ALA A 4 -16.47 -29.06 1.53
N PRO A 5 -15.53 -28.64 0.66
CA PRO A 5 -14.74 -29.58 -0.14
C PRO A 5 -14.11 -30.63 0.78
N SER A 6 -14.06 -31.88 0.29
CA SER A 6 -13.42 -32.96 1.04
C SER A 6 -11.96 -32.59 1.37
N SER A 7 -11.38 -33.23 2.35
CA SER A 7 -9.98 -32.99 2.72
C SER A 7 -9.04 -33.15 1.54
N ASP A 8 -9.34 -34.07 0.64
CA ASP A 8 -8.53 -34.37 -0.54
C ASP A 8 -8.70 -33.30 -1.63
N ASP A 9 -9.91 -32.73 -1.76
CA ASP A 9 -10.18 -31.62 -2.67
C ASP A 9 -9.46 -30.35 -2.22
N LEU A 10 -9.43 -30.07 -0.91
CA LEU A 10 -8.69 -28.92 -0.36
C LEU A 10 -7.19 -29.11 -0.52
N ALA A 11 -6.66 -30.29 -0.24
CA ALA A 11 -5.26 -30.61 -0.43
C ALA A 11 -4.83 -30.48 -1.92
N ALA A 12 -5.68 -30.92 -2.84
CA ALA A 12 -5.45 -30.79 -4.29
C ALA A 12 -5.51 -29.33 -4.76
N VAL A 13 -6.40 -28.50 -4.21
CA VAL A 13 -6.49 -27.06 -4.52
C VAL A 13 -5.28 -26.32 -3.95
N MET A 14 -4.87 -26.62 -2.73
CA MET A 14 -3.71 -26.00 -2.09
C MET A 14 -2.39 -26.40 -2.74
N ALA A 15 -2.25 -27.64 -3.16
CA ALA A 15 -1.06 -28.12 -3.92
C ALA A 15 -0.94 -27.39 -5.27
N ARG A 16 -2.05 -27.13 -5.97
CA ARG A 16 -2.07 -26.37 -7.22
C ARG A 16 -1.80 -24.88 -7.03
N SER A 17 -2.16 -24.30 -5.88
CA SER A 17 -1.91 -22.89 -5.57
C SER A 17 -0.49 -22.61 -5.06
N GLY A 18 0.35 -23.62 -4.86
CA GLY A 18 1.67 -23.49 -4.24
C GLY A 18 1.62 -23.18 -2.74
N ALA A 19 0.43 -23.17 -2.13
CA ALA A 19 0.27 -23.02 -0.70
C ALA A 19 0.59 -24.35 0.01
N THR A 20 1.08 -24.27 1.24
CA THR A 20 1.34 -25.47 2.04
C THR A 20 0.03 -26.15 2.38
N ALA A 21 -0.13 -27.41 1.97
CA ALA A 21 -1.38 -28.12 2.09
C ALA A 21 -1.85 -28.26 3.54
N TYR A 22 -3.09 -27.89 3.76
CA TYR A 22 -3.83 -28.31 4.94
C TYR A 22 -4.20 -29.78 4.78
N ASN A 23 -3.79 -30.62 5.73
CA ASN A 23 -4.17 -32.02 5.72
C ASN A 23 -5.56 -32.22 6.32
N GLY A 24 -6.57 -32.33 5.48
CA GLY A 24 -7.97 -32.48 5.88
C GLY A 24 -8.34 -33.79 6.55
N SER A 25 -7.45 -34.80 6.57
CA SER A 25 -7.69 -36.05 7.31
C SER A 25 -7.86 -35.83 8.83
N ARG A 26 -7.57 -34.59 9.30
CA ARG A 26 -7.75 -34.17 10.70
C ARG A 26 -9.09 -33.49 10.99
N SER A 27 -9.98 -33.40 10.01
CA SER A 27 -11.30 -32.80 10.24
C SER A 27 -12.07 -33.46 11.41
N ALA A 28 -11.89 -34.76 11.61
CA ALA A 28 -12.47 -35.51 12.74
C ALA A 28 -11.89 -35.09 14.12
N GLN A 29 -10.60 -34.68 14.15
CA GLN A 29 -9.98 -34.18 15.38
C GLN A 29 -10.38 -32.74 15.67
N LEU A 30 -10.55 -31.92 14.62
CA LEU A 30 -11.01 -30.55 14.78
C LEU A 30 -12.46 -30.44 15.23
N ARG A 31 -13.34 -31.38 14.86
CA ARG A 31 -14.72 -31.45 15.33
C ARG A 31 -14.82 -31.57 16.87
N ARG A 32 -13.79 -32.03 17.54
CA ARG A 32 -13.74 -32.15 19.00
C ARG A 32 -13.81 -30.81 19.71
N PHE A 33 -13.40 -29.72 19.03
CA PHE A 33 -13.31 -28.37 19.56
C PHE A 33 -14.37 -27.43 19.00
N THR A 34 -15.29 -27.92 18.15
CA THR A 34 -16.39 -27.08 17.67
C THR A 34 -17.38 -26.83 18.79
N LEU A 35 -17.67 -25.57 19.05
CA LEU A 35 -18.67 -25.16 20.01
C LEU A 35 -20.06 -25.39 19.39
N PRO A 36 -21.07 -25.74 20.25
CA PRO A 36 -22.43 -25.89 19.75
C PRO A 36 -22.96 -24.61 19.12
N ASP A 37 -23.93 -24.73 18.21
CA ASP A 37 -24.55 -23.58 17.52
C ASP A 37 -25.18 -22.56 18.46
N SER A 38 -25.56 -22.98 19.66
CA SER A 38 -26.04 -22.10 20.73
C SER A 38 -24.96 -21.18 21.32
N ALA A 39 -23.67 -21.45 21.08
CA ALA A 39 -22.60 -20.58 21.55
C ALA A 39 -22.59 -19.24 20.80
N PRO A 40 -22.25 -18.12 21.48
CA PRO A 40 -22.10 -16.83 20.82
C PRO A 40 -21.12 -16.92 19.65
N ILE A 41 -21.47 -16.29 18.54
CA ILE A 41 -20.73 -16.42 17.27
C ILE A 41 -19.23 -16.15 17.41
N MET A 42 -18.82 -15.13 18.16
CA MET A 42 -17.39 -14.82 18.33
C MET A 42 -16.65 -15.95 19.05
N ARG A 43 -17.27 -16.57 20.06
CA ARG A 43 -16.67 -17.71 20.76
C ARG A 43 -16.49 -18.92 19.83
N ARG A 44 -17.48 -19.17 18.98
CA ARG A 44 -17.43 -20.24 17.97
C ARG A 44 -16.31 -19.98 16.94
N VAL A 45 -16.27 -18.76 16.38
CA VAL A 45 -15.28 -18.37 15.36
C VAL A 45 -13.87 -18.36 15.93
N MET A 46 -13.65 -17.73 17.09
CA MET A 46 -12.32 -17.67 17.71
C MET A 46 -11.81 -19.05 18.12
N GLY A 47 -12.68 -19.90 18.69
CA GLY A 47 -12.33 -21.28 19.01
C GLY A 47 -11.91 -22.05 17.77
N PHE A 48 -12.72 -22.01 16.73
CA PHE A 48 -12.41 -22.66 15.45
C PHE A 48 -11.09 -22.17 14.86
N LEU A 49 -10.89 -20.86 14.71
CA LEU A 49 -9.68 -20.29 14.11
C LEU A 49 -8.42 -20.63 14.92
N SER A 50 -8.51 -20.58 16.27
CA SER A 50 -7.39 -20.94 17.13
C SER A 50 -7.01 -22.42 17.00
N ASP A 51 -7.99 -23.31 16.89
CA ASP A 51 -7.75 -24.75 16.76
C ASP A 51 -7.18 -25.07 15.38
N GLN A 52 -7.67 -24.40 14.32
CA GLN A 52 -7.13 -24.55 12.97
C GLN A 52 -5.67 -24.05 12.88
N ALA A 53 -5.40 -22.88 13.44
CA ALA A 53 -4.04 -22.33 13.44
C ALA A 53 -3.06 -23.26 14.19
N ARG A 54 -3.47 -23.79 15.35
CA ARG A 54 -2.65 -24.77 16.10
C ARG A 54 -2.41 -26.03 15.29
N ALA A 55 -3.44 -26.56 14.64
CA ALA A 55 -3.32 -27.77 13.82
C ALA A 55 -2.34 -27.56 12.66
N LEU A 56 -2.39 -26.41 12.00
CA LEU A 56 -1.45 -26.05 10.92
C LEU A 56 0.00 -25.96 11.42
N ILE A 57 0.22 -25.35 12.58
CA ILE A 57 1.57 -25.27 13.20
C ILE A 57 2.08 -26.68 13.54
N HIS A 58 1.24 -27.51 14.13
CA HIS A 58 1.60 -28.91 14.44
C HIS A 58 1.89 -29.74 13.17
N ALA A 59 1.30 -29.33 12.02
CA ALA A 59 1.59 -29.92 10.73
C ALA A 59 2.86 -29.37 10.05
N GLY A 60 3.57 -28.45 10.71
CA GLY A 60 4.82 -27.86 10.21
C GLY A 60 4.65 -26.60 9.37
N VAL A 61 3.47 -25.99 9.34
CA VAL A 61 3.27 -24.69 8.69
C VAL A 61 3.85 -23.59 9.57
N ALA A 62 4.75 -22.78 9.02
CA ALA A 62 5.32 -21.63 9.73
C ALA A 62 4.22 -20.62 10.08
N ARG A 63 4.29 -20.05 11.30
CA ARG A 63 3.28 -19.11 11.82
C ARG A 63 3.03 -17.93 10.89
N GLU A 64 4.08 -17.39 10.30
CA GLU A 64 4.09 -16.24 9.40
C GLU A 64 3.36 -16.49 8.07
N ARG A 65 3.06 -17.75 7.77
CA ARG A 65 2.33 -18.17 6.57
C ARG A 65 0.83 -18.41 6.83
N ILE A 66 0.36 -18.12 8.05
CA ILE A 66 -1.04 -18.32 8.45
C ILE A 66 -1.74 -16.96 8.46
N CYS A 67 -2.87 -16.87 7.76
CA CYS A 67 -3.79 -15.75 7.80
C CYS A 67 -5.17 -16.28 8.24
N LEU A 68 -5.86 -15.55 9.12
CA LEU A 68 -7.17 -15.96 9.64
C LEU A 68 -8.30 -15.27 8.87
N ASP A 69 -9.18 -16.07 8.27
CA ASP A 69 -10.43 -15.61 7.65
C ASP A 69 -11.61 -16.10 8.50
N PRO A 70 -12.41 -15.21 9.10
CA PRO A 70 -13.58 -15.60 9.89
C PRO A 70 -14.73 -16.17 9.05
N GLY A 71 -14.62 -16.17 7.73
CA GLY A 71 -15.56 -16.79 6.79
C GLY A 71 -16.96 -16.17 6.83
N PRO A 72 -17.14 -14.86 6.61
CA PRO A 72 -18.46 -14.26 6.53
C PRO A 72 -19.29 -14.91 5.42
N GLY A 73 -20.58 -15.19 5.70
CA GLY A 73 -21.50 -15.85 4.78
C GLY A 73 -21.43 -17.38 4.75
N PHE A 74 -20.49 -18.00 5.47
CA PHE A 74 -20.39 -19.46 5.55
C PHE A 74 -21.07 -19.96 6.84
N GLY A 75 -22.29 -20.47 6.71
CA GLY A 75 -23.08 -21.01 7.82
C GLY A 75 -23.39 -19.98 8.92
N LYS A 76 -23.46 -18.70 8.57
CA LYS A 76 -23.75 -17.58 9.47
C LYS A 76 -24.89 -16.73 8.91
N ASP A 77 -25.68 -16.16 9.80
CA ASP A 77 -26.67 -15.18 9.41
C ASP A 77 -26.06 -13.76 9.26
N ALA A 78 -26.88 -12.81 8.81
CA ALA A 78 -26.39 -11.45 8.59
C ALA A 78 -25.97 -10.74 9.89
N ASN A 79 -26.67 -11.02 11.01
CA ASN A 79 -26.33 -10.42 12.30
C ASN A 79 -25.02 -10.98 12.84
N GLU A 80 -24.82 -12.29 12.74
CA GLU A 80 -23.55 -12.95 13.10
C GLU A 80 -22.38 -12.40 12.28
N ASP A 81 -22.57 -12.22 10.96
CA ASP A 81 -21.55 -11.62 10.09
C ASP A 81 -21.23 -10.18 10.49
N ILE A 82 -22.24 -9.38 10.87
CA ILE A 82 -22.03 -7.99 11.36
C ILE A 82 -21.24 -7.99 12.67
N VAL A 83 -21.60 -8.86 13.61
CA VAL A 83 -20.89 -8.98 14.90
C VAL A 83 -19.41 -9.31 14.65
N ILE A 84 -19.12 -10.26 13.76
CA ILE A 84 -17.75 -10.65 13.41
C ILE A 84 -16.96 -9.44 12.88
N GLN A 85 -17.53 -8.66 11.97
CA GLN A 85 -16.82 -7.48 11.42
C GLN A 85 -16.61 -6.39 12.48
N ARG A 86 -17.57 -6.16 13.36
CA ARG A 86 -17.43 -5.21 14.48
C ARG A 86 -16.40 -5.63 15.52
N GLU A 87 -16.17 -6.91 15.68
CA GLU A 87 -15.26 -7.48 16.67
C GLU A 87 -13.99 -8.07 16.05
N MET A 88 -13.63 -7.63 14.83
CA MET A 88 -12.44 -8.12 14.14
C MET A 88 -11.17 -8.00 14.99
N GLY A 89 -11.08 -6.99 15.86
CA GLY A 89 -9.97 -6.81 16.81
C GLY A 89 -9.75 -7.99 17.74
N LYS A 90 -10.82 -8.71 18.11
CA LYS A 90 -10.69 -9.95 18.91
C LYS A 90 -10.01 -11.07 18.10
N ILE A 91 -10.30 -11.16 16.81
CA ILE A 91 -9.64 -12.13 15.92
C ILE A 91 -8.16 -11.74 15.73
N ALA A 92 -7.90 -10.46 15.50
CA ALA A 92 -6.54 -9.93 15.38
C ALA A 92 -5.70 -10.17 16.65
N SER A 93 -6.33 -10.14 17.83
CA SER A 93 -5.64 -10.44 19.11
C SER A 93 -5.10 -11.87 19.23
N LEU A 94 -5.49 -12.80 18.35
CA LEU A 94 -4.88 -14.12 18.23
C LEU A 94 -3.45 -14.06 17.68
N GLY A 95 -3.00 -12.88 17.21
CA GLY A 95 -1.63 -12.64 16.79
C GLY A 95 -1.29 -13.18 15.41
N TYR A 96 -2.27 -13.28 14.51
CA TYR A 96 -2.12 -13.61 13.11
C TYR A 96 -2.70 -12.51 12.25
N PRO A 97 -2.19 -12.28 11.01
CA PRO A 97 -2.88 -11.47 10.04
C PRO A 97 -4.32 -11.92 9.86
N THR A 98 -5.24 -10.97 9.76
CA THR A 98 -6.67 -11.23 9.62
C THR A 98 -7.20 -10.72 8.29
N LEU A 99 -8.05 -11.51 7.64
CA LEU A 99 -8.66 -11.21 6.36
C LEU A 99 -10.13 -10.81 6.52
N CYS A 100 -10.49 -9.64 6.02
CA CYS A 100 -11.87 -9.22 5.78
C CYS A 100 -12.28 -9.56 4.34
N ALA A 101 -13.17 -10.52 4.16
CA ALA A 101 -13.61 -11.04 2.86
C ALA A 101 -15.12 -10.91 2.64
N VAL A 102 -15.68 -9.72 2.87
CA VAL A 102 -17.14 -9.46 2.81
C VAL A 102 -17.64 -9.01 1.45
N SER A 103 -16.74 -8.71 0.51
CA SER A 103 -17.06 -8.04 -0.75
C SER A 103 -18.24 -8.67 -1.49
N ARG A 104 -19.24 -7.83 -1.76
CA ARG A 104 -20.49 -8.14 -2.47
C ARG A 104 -21.36 -9.22 -1.81
N LYS A 105 -20.97 -9.72 -0.63
CA LYS A 105 -21.71 -10.78 0.08
C LYS A 105 -23.09 -10.32 0.55
N ARG A 106 -23.92 -11.32 0.92
CA ARG A 106 -25.29 -11.09 1.37
C ARG A 106 -25.37 -10.13 2.56
N VAL A 107 -24.42 -10.19 3.50
CA VAL A 107 -24.36 -9.26 4.64
C VAL A 107 -24.25 -7.81 4.19
N VAL A 108 -23.44 -7.51 3.16
CA VAL A 108 -23.32 -6.16 2.62
C VAL A 108 -24.63 -5.71 1.99
N GLY A 109 -25.32 -6.61 1.28
CA GLY A 109 -26.66 -6.34 0.73
C GLY A 109 -27.71 -6.07 1.83
N ALA A 110 -27.66 -6.83 2.91
CA ALA A 110 -28.56 -6.65 4.07
C ALA A 110 -28.32 -5.29 4.77
N ILE A 111 -27.05 -4.85 4.88
CA ILE A 111 -26.70 -3.56 5.47
C ILE A 111 -27.13 -2.39 4.58
N SER A 112 -26.89 -2.50 3.29
CA SER A 112 -27.08 -1.39 2.32
C SER A 112 -28.45 -1.33 1.69
N GLY A 113 -29.25 -2.40 1.75
CA GLY A 113 -30.49 -2.55 1.00
C GLY A 113 -30.30 -2.84 -0.51
N VAL A 114 -29.05 -3.02 -0.97
CA VAL A 114 -28.73 -3.25 -2.38
C VAL A 114 -28.88 -4.73 -2.73
N THR A 115 -29.78 -5.04 -3.66
CA THR A 115 -30.11 -6.44 -4.03
C THR A 115 -29.11 -7.05 -5.00
N ASP A 116 -28.69 -6.32 -6.06
CA ASP A 116 -27.67 -6.83 -6.99
C ASP A 116 -26.28 -6.79 -6.32
N ALA A 117 -25.58 -7.93 -6.36
CA ALA A 117 -24.27 -8.06 -5.76
C ALA A 117 -23.23 -7.13 -6.41
N ARG A 118 -23.36 -6.85 -7.72
CA ARG A 118 -22.44 -6.02 -8.48
C ARG A 118 -22.48 -4.54 -8.07
N ASP A 119 -23.61 -4.10 -7.53
CA ASP A 119 -23.82 -2.71 -7.12
C ASP A 119 -23.44 -2.45 -5.65
N ARG A 120 -22.91 -3.47 -4.93
CA ARG A 120 -22.56 -3.40 -3.52
C ARG A 120 -21.16 -2.89 -3.22
N ASP A 121 -20.40 -2.42 -4.21
CA ASP A 121 -18.99 -2.08 -3.98
C ASP A 121 -18.82 -0.89 -3.02
N ILE A 122 -19.64 0.15 -3.14
CA ILE A 122 -19.61 1.31 -2.23
C ILE A 122 -19.84 0.86 -0.76
N ALA A 123 -20.88 0.04 -0.54
CA ALA A 123 -21.17 -0.49 0.79
C ALA A 123 -20.10 -1.48 1.27
N THR A 124 -19.53 -2.27 0.36
CA THR A 124 -18.37 -3.12 0.64
C THR A 124 -17.20 -2.29 1.18
N PHE A 125 -16.89 -1.16 0.56
CA PHE A 125 -15.79 -0.28 0.98
C PHE A 125 -15.99 0.23 2.40
N GLY A 126 -17.20 0.65 2.75
CA GLY A 126 -17.53 1.07 4.10
C GLY A 126 -17.37 -0.05 5.15
N VAL A 127 -17.85 -1.26 4.86
CA VAL A 127 -17.71 -2.42 5.76
C VAL A 127 -16.24 -2.82 5.90
N CYS A 128 -15.48 -2.83 4.80
CA CYS A 128 -14.05 -3.12 4.83
C CYS A 128 -13.26 -2.10 5.63
N LEU A 129 -13.57 -0.81 5.49
CA LEU A 129 -12.96 0.26 6.29
C LEU A 129 -13.22 0.04 7.78
N GLY A 130 -14.48 -0.24 8.15
CA GLY A 130 -14.83 -0.57 9.54
C GLY A 130 -14.04 -1.77 10.08
N ALA A 131 -13.83 -2.81 9.28
CA ALA A 131 -13.01 -3.96 9.65
C ALA A 131 -11.53 -3.61 9.80
N ILE A 132 -10.97 -2.75 8.93
CA ILE A 132 -9.59 -2.24 9.02
C ILE A 132 -9.41 -1.48 10.33
N GLU A 133 -10.33 -0.58 10.68
CA GLU A 133 -10.31 0.19 11.93
C GLU A 133 -10.37 -0.74 13.17
N GLN A 134 -10.92 -1.93 13.02
CA GLN A 134 -10.94 -2.97 14.03
C GLN A 134 -9.74 -3.94 13.96
N GLY A 135 -8.77 -3.72 13.08
CA GLY A 135 -7.52 -4.48 13.04
C GLY A 135 -7.43 -5.55 11.95
N ALA A 136 -8.32 -5.55 10.95
CA ALA A 136 -8.11 -6.36 9.75
C ALA A 136 -6.86 -5.88 8.99
N ASN A 137 -5.98 -6.82 8.64
CA ASN A 137 -4.71 -6.51 7.94
C ASN A 137 -4.84 -6.67 6.43
N ILE A 138 -5.72 -7.57 5.99
CA ILE A 138 -5.91 -7.91 4.59
C ILE A 138 -7.39 -7.73 4.25
N VAL A 139 -7.66 -7.18 3.08
CA VAL A 139 -9.01 -7.02 2.55
C VAL A 139 -9.11 -7.66 1.18
N ARG A 140 -10.13 -8.47 0.95
CA ARG A 140 -10.42 -9.05 -0.37
C ARG A 140 -11.67 -8.39 -0.93
N VAL A 141 -11.49 -7.63 -2.02
CA VAL A 141 -12.55 -6.92 -2.73
C VAL A 141 -12.59 -7.31 -4.21
N HIS A 142 -13.75 -7.14 -4.85
CA HIS A 142 -13.89 -7.36 -6.29
C HIS A 142 -13.37 -6.16 -7.09
N ASP A 143 -13.71 -4.94 -6.65
CA ASP A 143 -13.19 -3.70 -7.23
C ASP A 143 -11.99 -3.20 -6.42
N VAL A 144 -10.80 -3.70 -6.79
CA VAL A 144 -9.54 -3.32 -6.14
C VAL A 144 -9.17 -1.87 -6.42
N ALA A 145 -9.38 -1.41 -7.67
CA ALA A 145 -9.02 -0.06 -8.07
C ALA A 145 -9.87 1.00 -7.35
N GLY A 146 -11.19 0.79 -7.29
CA GLY A 146 -12.10 1.67 -6.58
C GLY A 146 -11.83 1.68 -5.07
N PHE A 147 -11.55 0.51 -4.47
CA PHE A 147 -11.22 0.44 -3.05
C PHE A 147 -9.90 1.13 -2.71
N TYR A 148 -8.86 0.97 -3.54
CA TYR A 148 -7.60 1.68 -3.38
C TYR A 148 -7.78 3.19 -3.44
N GLN A 149 -8.55 3.70 -4.42
CA GLN A 149 -8.89 5.11 -4.54
C GLN A 149 -9.66 5.63 -3.32
N PHE A 150 -10.63 4.85 -2.83
CA PHE A 150 -11.40 5.17 -1.63
C PHE A 150 -10.50 5.29 -0.38
N LEU A 151 -9.60 4.32 -0.16
CA LEU A 151 -8.69 4.33 0.98
C LEU A 151 -7.70 5.51 0.91
N ASN A 152 -7.18 5.83 -0.27
CA ASN A 152 -6.29 6.98 -0.42
C ASN A 152 -6.97 8.28 -0.02
N GLY A 153 -8.23 8.48 -0.44
CA GLY A 153 -9.03 9.63 -0.02
C GLY A 153 -9.28 9.67 1.49
N PHE A 154 -9.66 8.54 2.06
CA PHE A 154 -9.91 8.44 3.49
C PHE A 154 -8.65 8.73 4.32
N TRP A 155 -7.53 8.06 4.01
CA TRP A 155 -6.31 8.21 4.82
C TRP A 155 -5.63 9.56 4.68
N ALA A 156 -5.73 10.19 3.52
CA ALA A 156 -5.21 11.54 3.33
C ALA A 156 -5.82 12.55 4.32
N ILE A 157 -7.04 12.31 4.78
CA ILE A 157 -7.77 13.22 5.68
C ILE A 157 -7.82 12.68 7.12
N ALA A 158 -8.17 11.40 7.29
CA ALA A 158 -8.44 10.82 8.60
C ALA A 158 -7.17 10.38 9.36
N ARG A 159 -6.15 9.98 8.62
CA ARG A 159 -4.88 9.49 9.19
C ARG A 159 -3.71 9.88 8.28
N PRO A 160 -3.38 11.16 8.18
CA PRO A 160 -2.20 11.57 7.44
C PRO A 160 -0.98 10.89 8.08
N MET A 161 -0.30 10.05 7.30
CA MET A 161 0.94 9.39 7.73
C MET A 161 2.08 9.96 6.89
N PRO A 162 3.09 10.58 7.54
CA PRO A 162 4.26 11.03 6.82
C PRO A 162 4.91 9.85 6.09
N ARG A 163 5.04 9.97 4.77
CA ARG A 163 5.70 8.99 3.91
C ARG A 163 7.06 9.51 3.50
N ARG A 164 8.04 8.63 3.50
CA ARG A 164 9.35 8.96 2.99
C ARG A 164 9.30 9.03 1.48
N ALA A 165 9.92 10.06 0.91
CA ALA A 165 10.10 10.18 -0.51
C ALA A 165 11.49 10.72 -0.83
N TYR A 166 11.98 10.43 -2.04
CA TYR A 166 13.24 10.93 -2.55
C TYR A 166 13.00 11.84 -3.74
N VAL A 167 13.63 13.01 -3.71
CA VAL A 167 13.59 14.03 -4.76
C VAL A 167 14.99 14.20 -5.32
N ALA A 168 15.18 13.91 -6.60
CA ALA A 168 16.42 14.19 -7.28
C ALA A 168 16.46 15.65 -7.73
N LEU A 169 17.55 16.33 -7.43
CA LEU A 169 17.84 17.70 -7.81
C LEU A 169 18.94 17.73 -8.86
N GLY A 170 18.77 18.54 -9.92
CA GLY A 170 19.76 18.72 -10.97
C GLY A 170 19.84 20.16 -11.47
N SER A 171 21.05 20.70 -11.62
CA SER A 171 21.27 22.06 -12.13
C SER A 171 22.51 22.11 -13.02
N ASN A 172 22.43 22.83 -14.17
CA ASN A 172 23.59 23.10 -15.00
C ASN A 172 23.66 24.55 -15.56
N LYS A 173 22.89 25.46 -14.94
CA LYS A 173 22.92 26.89 -15.26
C LYS A 173 23.15 27.75 -14.02
N GLY A 174 23.91 28.84 -14.17
CA GLY A 174 24.20 29.79 -13.09
C GLY A 174 25.06 29.16 -11.99
N ASP A 175 24.86 29.56 -10.75
CA ASP A 175 25.49 28.92 -9.59
C ASP A 175 24.74 27.61 -9.28
N ARG A 176 25.28 26.53 -9.80
CA ARG A 176 24.65 25.19 -9.74
C ARG A 176 24.45 24.68 -8.32
N GLU A 177 25.47 24.87 -7.46
CA GLU A 177 25.40 24.42 -6.08
C GLU A 177 24.39 25.25 -5.27
N GLU A 178 24.39 26.56 -5.43
CA GLU A 178 23.45 27.45 -4.76
C GLU A 178 22.01 27.17 -5.20
N ASN A 179 21.80 26.85 -6.49
CA ASN A 179 20.48 26.43 -6.97
C ASN A 179 19.97 25.16 -6.26
N LEU A 180 20.85 24.16 -6.03
CA LEU A 180 20.47 22.95 -5.30
C LEU A 180 20.17 23.24 -3.82
N ARG A 181 21.00 24.06 -3.16
CA ARG A 181 20.77 24.46 -1.76
C ARG A 181 19.45 25.20 -1.61
N THR A 182 19.21 26.19 -2.47
CA THR A 182 17.96 26.96 -2.47
C THR A 182 16.75 26.07 -2.77
N ALA A 183 16.86 25.13 -3.70
CA ALA A 183 15.79 24.16 -3.99
C ALA A 183 15.47 23.31 -2.77
N ARG A 184 16.48 22.76 -2.06
CA ARG A 184 16.31 22.04 -0.81
C ARG A 184 15.57 22.87 0.25
N ASP A 185 15.98 24.12 0.42
CA ASP A 185 15.40 25.00 1.43
C ASP A 185 13.93 25.36 1.08
N LEU A 186 13.63 25.59 -0.20
CA LEU A 186 12.25 25.77 -0.66
C LEU A 186 11.39 24.48 -0.54
N ILE A 187 11.98 23.30 -0.70
CA ILE A 187 11.29 22.04 -0.44
C ILE A 187 10.96 21.91 1.04
N ALA A 188 11.82 22.35 1.95
CA ALA A 188 11.56 22.36 3.38
C ALA A 188 10.42 23.31 3.78
N GLU A 189 10.10 24.32 2.96
CA GLU A 189 8.97 25.23 3.15
C GLU A 189 7.62 24.67 2.67
N ILE A 190 7.62 23.53 1.95
CA ILE A 190 6.37 22.90 1.47
C ILE A 190 5.53 22.46 2.67
N PRO A 191 4.24 22.88 2.78
CA PRO A 191 3.38 22.47 3.88
C PRO A 191 3.32 20.94 4.04
N MET A 192 3.21 20.46 5.27
CA MET A 192 3.13 19.01 5.58
C MET A 192 4.33 18.20 5.07
N THR A 193 5.47 18.85 4.85
CA THR A 193 6.68 18.23 4.35
C THR A 193 7.87 18.69 5.19
N CYS A 194 8.78 17.78 5.51
CA CYS A 194 10.06 18.11 6.11
C CYS A 194 11.19 17.41 5.37
N VAL A 195 12.31 18.10 5.20
CA VAL A 195 13.56 17.51 4.70
C VAL A 195 14.18 16.73 5.86
N SER A 196 14.35 15.42 5.69
CA SER A 196 14.96 14.55 6.71
C SER A 196 16.45 14.34 6.50
N ASN A 197 16.90 14.33 5.23
CA ASN A 197 18.30 14.16 4.89
C ASN A 197 18.61 14.73 3.50
N CYS A 198 19.90 14.91 3.19
CA CYS A 198 20.36 15.37 1.89
C CYS A 198 21.71 14.72 1.56
N SER A 199 21.87 14.24 0.33
CA SER A 199 23.14 13.72 -0.14
C SER A 199 24.19 14.84 -0.28
N ARG A 200 25.43 14.45 -0.48
CA ARG A 200 26.46 15.33 -1.04
C ARG A 200 26.06 15.76 -2.45
N ILE A 201 26.71 16.84 -2.93
CA ILE A 201 26.56 17.31 -4.32
C ILE A 201 27.60 16.59 -5.18
N TYR A 202 27.14 16.05 -6.30
CA TYR A 202 27.97 15.34 -7.27
C TYR A 202 27.93 16.04 -8.62
N GLU A 203 29.05 16.10 -9.30
CA GLU A 203 29.12 16.59 -10.67
C GLU A 203 28.99 15.40 -11.64
N SER A 204 28.24 15.60 -12.73
CA SER A 204 28.12 14.62 -13.80
C SER A 204 28.14 15.28 -15.19
N GLU A 205 28.70 14.59 -16.16
CA GLU A 205 28.53 14.95 -17.55
C GLU A 205 27.08 14.82 -18.01
N PRO A 206 26.64 15.62 -19.00
CA PRO A 206 25.27 15.52 -19.51
C PRO A 206 25.00 14.18 -20.19
N ALA A 207 24.02 13.42 -19.69
CA ALA A 207 23.73 12.06 -20.17
C ALA A 207 23.06 11.98 -21.54
N TYR A 208 22.25 12.99 -21.94
CA TYR A 208 21.41 12.90 -23.15
C TYR A 208 21.79 13.93 -24.24
N VAL A 209 22.00 15.16 -23.86
CA VAL A 209 22.42 16.25 -24.75
C VAL A 209 23.79 16.69 -24.30
N THR A 210 24.82 16.22 -24.98
CA THR A 210 26.22 16.37 -24.55
C THR A 210 26.80 17.78 -24.72
N ARG A 211 26.22 18.64 -25.60
CA ARG A 211 26.69 20.02 -25.81
C ARG A 211 26.06 20.99 -24.80
N GLN A 212 26.35 20.81 -23.54
CA GLN A 212 25.93 21.68 -22.42
C GLN A 212 26.89 21.53 -21.23
N HIS A 213 26.81 22.45 -20.27
CA HIS A 213 27.66 22.38 -19.08
C HIS A 213 27.34 21.14 -18.23
N PRO A 214 28.32 20.60 -17.47
CA PRO A 214 28.14 19.56 -16.52
C PRO A 214 27.05 19.91 -15.48
N PHE A 215 26.38 18.91 -14.98
CA PHE A 215 25.33 19.06 -13.95
C PHE A 215 25.90 18.93 -12.56
N ALA A 216 25.40 19.73 -11.61
CA ALA A 216 25.45 19.42 -10.20
C ALA A 216 24.17 18.67 -9.83
N ASN A 217 24.31 17.55 -9.12
CA ASN A 217 23.19 16.67 -8.75
C ASN A 217 23.24 16.38 -7.26
N ALA A 218 22.07 16.24 -6.64
CA ALA A 218 21.89 15.78 -5.27
C ALA A 218 20.55 15.04 -5.15
N VAL A 219 20.38 14.26 -4.10
CA VAL A 219 19.09 13.68 -3.71
C VAL A 219 18.71 14.20 -2.33
N VAL A 220 17.46 14.57 -2.18
CA VAL A 220 16.88 15.01 -0.90
C VAL A 220 15.90 13.96 -0.44
N GLU A 221 16.06 13.48 0.80
CA GLU A 221 15.06 12.68 1.47
C GLU A 221 14.10 13.58 2.21
N ILE A 222 12.82 13.37 1.98
CA ILE A 222 11.74 14.10 2.64
C ILE A 222 10.77 13.15 3.32
N LYS A 223 10.09 13.64 4.36
CA LYS A 223 8.89 13.03 4.92
C LYS A 223 7.72 13.96 4.65
N THR A 224 6.65 13.47 4.01
CA THR A 224 5.51 14.27 3.59
C THR A 224 4.19 13.53 3.79
N GLU A 225 3.15 14.25 4.15
CA GLU A 225 1.77 13.77 4.19
C GLU A 225 1.03 14.00 2.86
N LEU A 226 1.66 14.73 1.92
CA LEU A 226 1.08 15.03 0.62
C LEU A 226 0.94 13.78 -0.26
N ALA A 227 -0.16 13.70 -0.99
CA ALA A 227 -0.31 12.71 -2.05
C ALA A 227 0.70 12.98 -3.18
N PRO A 228 1.20 11.94 -3.90
CA PRO A 228 2.28 12.07 -4.88
C PRO A 228 2.05 13.15 -5.96
N LEU A 229 0.83 13.26 -6.48
CA LEU A 229 0.51 14.29 -7.49
C LEU A 229 0.51 15.70 -6.91
N ILE A 230 0.09 15.88 -5.65
CA ILE A 230 0.13 17.18 -4.97
C ILE A 230 1.58 17.56 -4.69
N LEU A 231 2.39 16.61 -4.20
CA LEU A 231 3.82 16.83 -4.00
C LEU A 231 4.51 17.24 -5.32
N LEU A 232 4.21 16.55 -6.43
CA LEU A 232 4.74 16.92 -7.74
C LEU A 232 4.40 18.37 -8.11
N GLU A 233 3.16 18.80 -7.89
CA GLU A 233 2.74 20.18 -8.14
C GLU A 233 3.52 21.18 -7.28
N GLU A 234 3.80 20.87 -6.02
CA GLU A 234 4.63 21.73 -5.16
C GLU A 234 6.09 21.78 -5.63
N LEU A 235 6.68 20.66 -6.03
CA LEU A 235 8.03 20.62 -6.61
C LEU A 235 8.13 21.47 -7.89
N LEU A 236 7.12 21.43 -8.76
CA LEU A 236 7.05 22.28 -9.93
C LEU A 236 6.95 23.79 -9.57
N LYS A 237 6.32 24.13 -8.44
CA LYS A 237 6.32 25.51 -7.94
C LYS A 237 7.70 25.93 -7.42
N VAL A 238 8.45 25.02 -6.78
CA VAL A 238 9.86 25.26 -6.39
C VAL A 238 10.70 25.57 -7.60
N GLU A 239 10.62 24.76 -8.66
CA GLU A 239 11.33 25.02 -9.92
C GLU A 239 10.98 26.40 -10.50
N LYS A 240 9.70 26.75 -10.51
CA LYS A 240 9.23 28.05 -11.01
C LYS A 240 9.75 29.22 -10.18
N LYS A 241 9.78 29.11 -8.83
CA LYS A 241 10.36 30.12 -7.94
C LYS A 241 11.83 30.39 -8.24
N LEU A 242 12.59 29.33 -8.56
CA LEU A 242 14.00 29.43 -8.97
C LEU A 242 14.21 29.92 -10.42
N GLY A 243 13.12 30.24 -11.14
CA GLY A 243 13.19 30.85 -12.47
C GLY A 243 13.18 29.85 -13.63
N ARG A 244 12.88 28.57 -13.38
CA ARG A 244 12.67 27.60 -14.46
C ARG A 244 11.40 27.96 -15.24
N LYS A 245 11.54 28.15 -16.55
CA LYS A 245 10.43 28.40 -17.48
C LYS A 245 10.29 27.16 -18.37
N ARG A 246 9.22 26.42 -18.20
CA ARG A 246 8.86 25.30 -19.09
C ARG A 246 8.07 25.88 -20.27
N THR A 247 8.71 26.07 -21.42
CA THR A 247 8.05 26.53 -22.64
C THR A 247 7.76 25.34 -23.56
N PRO A 248 6.68 25.39 -24.39
CA PRO A 248 6.37 24.30 -25.34
C PRO A 248 7.50 23.95 -26.31
N ASN A 249 8.43 24.90 -26.59
CA ASN A 249 9.56 24.74 -27.47
C ASN A 249 10.87 24.43 -26.73
N GLU A 250 10.84 24.23 -25.42
CA GLU A 250 12.04 23.87 -24.65
C GLU A 250 12.50 22.47 -25.04
N ARG A 251 13.77 22.35 -25.40
CA ARG A 251 14.36 21.07 -25.79
C ARG A 251 14.35 20.13 -24.57
N ALA A 252 13.77 18.95 -24.71
CA ALA A 252 13.83 17.92 -23.68
C ALA A 252 15.30 17.65 -23.29
N ASN A 253 15.57 17.53 -22.00
CA ASN A 253 16.93 17.35 -21.44
C ASN A 253 17.91 18.48 -21.72
N GLY A 254 17.42 19.69 -22.03
CA GLY A 254 18.22 20.90 -22.24
C GLY A 254 18.76 21.50 -20.94
N PRO A 255 19.57 22.59 -21.06
CA PRO A 255 20.16 23.29 -19.92
C PRO A 255 19.09 23.93 -19.04
N ARG A 256 19.19 23.77 -17.71
CA ARG A 256 18.18 24.23 -16.74
C ARG A 256 18.79 24.73 -15.43
N ILE A 257 18.13 25.73 -14.81
CA ILE A 257 18.52 26.27 -13.52
C ILE A 257 18.35 25.21 -12.44
N ILE A 258 17.22 24.53 -12.45
CA ILE A 258 16.89 23.45 -11.48
C ILE A 258 15.93 22.45 -12.11
N ASP A 259 16.04 21.21 -11.70
CA ASP A 259 15.10 20.12 -11.92
C ASP A 259 14.82 19.45 -10.57
N CYS A 260 13.55 19.18 -10.25
CA CYS A 260 13.13 18.56 -9.01
C CYS A 260 12.25 17.35 -9.34
N ASP A 261 12.86 16.19 -9.54
CA ASP A 261 12.16 14.98 -9.91
C ASP A 261 11.82 14.14 -8.67
N LEU A 262 10.53 13.85 -8.46
CA LEU A 262 10.08 12.85 -7.48
C LEU A 262 10.43 11.46 -8.03
N ILE A 263 11.43 10.80 -7.43
CA ILE A 263 11.98 9.54 -7.95
C ILE A 263 11.39 8.31 -7.28
N TRP A 264 10.96 8.43 -6.03
CA TRP A 264 10.39 7.32 -5.27
C TRP A 264 9.61 7.83 -4.05
N MET A 265 8.61 7.07 -3.59
CA MET A 265 7.84 7.35 -2.39
C MET A 265 7.34 6.05 -1.76
N ASP A 266 7.37 5.97 -0.41
CA ASP A 266 6.91 4.81 0.37
C ASP A 266 5.52 4.35 -0.07
N ASN A 267 5.39 3.06 -0.40
CA ASN A 267 4.14 2.38 -0.74
C ASN A 267 3.35 3.00 -1.91
N GLU A 268 4.01 3.78 -2.78
CA GLU A 268 3.37 4.42 -3.91
C GLU A 268 3.87 3.86 -5.25
N THR A 269 2.91 3.53 -6.10
CA THR A 269 3.16 3.15 -7.49
C THR A 269 2.22 3.94 -8.39
N HIS A 270 2.78 4.69 -9.33
CA HIS A 270 2.02 5.46 -10.30
C HIS A 270 2.47 5.15 -11.72
N GLY A 271 1.54 4.89 -12.61
CA GLY A 271 1.79 4.63 -14.03
C GLY A 271 1.13 5.66 -14.97
N GLY A 272 0.77 6.84 -14.46
CA GLY A 272 0.08 7.88 -15.23
C GLY A 272 1.00 8.75 -16.09
N ASP A 273 0.40 9.54 -16.99
CA ASP A 273 1.14 10.43 -17.89
C ASP A 273 1.86 11.57 -17.17
N LYS A 274 1.31 12.04 -16.04
CA LYS A 274 1.88 13.15 -15.27
C LYS A 274 2.96 12.70 -14.30
N LEU A 275 2.84 11.48 -13.75
CA LEU A 275 3.75 10.94 -12.74
C LEU A 275 3.90 9.44 -12.93
N ARG A 276 5.14 8.98 -12.87
CA ARG A 276 5.48 7.55 -12.79
C ARG A 276 6.36 7.32 -11.57
N LEU A 277 5.93 6.43 -10.68
CA LEU A 277 6.68 6.02 -9.49
C LEU A 277 6.74 4.50 -9.41
N PRO A 278 7.89 3.93 -9.10
CA PRO A 278 9.22 4.57 -9.11
C PRO A 278 9.52 5.24 -10.44
N HIS A 279 10.35 6.31 -10.42
CA HIS A 279 10.72 7.02 -11.65
C HIS A 279 11.39 6.07 -12.65
N PRO A 280 10.97 6.03 -13.94
CA PRO A 280 11.45 5.05 -14.92
C PRO A 280 12.98 4.98 -15.06
N GLY A 281 13.66 6.12 -14.93
CA GLY A 281 15.12 6.19 -15.01
C GLY A 281 15.85 5.95 -13.67
N LEU A 282 15.18 5.54 -12.60
CA LEU A 282 15.80 5.39 -11.28
C LEU A 282 16.95 4.37 -11.30
N GLY A 283 16.76 3.23 -11.95
CA GLY A 283 17.75 2.14 -11.99
C GLY A 283 18.88 2.30 -13.02
N GLU A 284 18.84 3.36 -13.86
CA GLU A 284 19.75 3.52 -15.02
C GLU A 284 20.61 4.80 -14.96
N ARG A 285 20.39 5.65 -13.94
CA ARG A 285 20.99 7.00 -13.87
C ARG A 285 21.97 7.10 -12.73
N ASP A 286 23.26 6.96 -13.01
CA ASP A 286 24.31 7.08 -11.99
C ASP A 286 24.28 8.43 -11.26
N PHE A 287 23.91 9.52 -11.96
CA PHE A 287 23.76 10.85 -11.35
C PHE A 287 22.57 10.97 -10.37
N VAL A 288 21.72 9.93 -10.28
CA VAL A 288 20.69 9.76 -9.26
C VAL A 288 21.10 8.70 -8.24
N LEU A 289 21.62 7.55 -8.70
CA LEU A 289 21.95 6.40 -7.83
C LEU A 289 23.09 6.72 -6.88
N VAL A 290 24.17 7.40 -7.36
CA VAL A 290 25.32 7.73 -6.50
C VAL A 290 24.92 8.69 -5.36
N PRO A 291 24.20 9.81 -5.61
CA PRO A 291 23.68 10.62 -4.51
C PRO A 291 22.68 9.88 -3.60
N LEU A 292 21.87 8.98 -4.15
CA LEU A 292 20.90 8.22 -3.36
C LEU A 292 21.57 7.26 -2.39
N GLU A 293 22.72 6.67 -2.76
CA GLU A 293 23.50 5.77 -1.90
C GLU A 293 23.92 6.45 -0.59
N ASP A 294 24.25 7.76 -0.60
CA ASP A 294 24.55 8.53 0.62
C ASP A 294 23.40 8.50 1.66
N LEU A 295 22.16 8.21 1.23
CA LEU A 295 20.95 8.27 2.06
C LEU A 295 20.45 6.87 2.48
N MET A 296 21.09 5.81 2.01
CA MET A 296 20.65 4.43 2.26
C MET A 296 21.33 3.77 3.47
N HIS A 297 22.10 4.52 4.25
CA HIS A 297 22.89 4.02 5.40
C HIS A 297 22.33 4.44 6.75
#